data_864718f2bf1c4d0138bb6d941173ae7c
#
_entry.id   864718f2bf1c4d0138bb6d941173ae7c
#
_cell.length_a   1.000
_cell.length_b   1.000
_cell.length_c   1.000
_cell.angle_alpha   90.00
_cell.angle_beta   90.00
_cell.angle_gamma   90.00
#
_symmetry.space_group_name_H-M   'P 1'
#
loop_
_entity.id
_entity.type
_entity.pdbx_description
1 polymer ?
#
loop_
_entity_poly.entity_id
_entity_poly.type
_entity_poly.pdbx_seq_one_letter_code
_entity_poly.pdbx_strand_id
1 'polypeptide(L)'
;IGGLDTLYDPFYLEDTDLSYQAWKRGWKSLLAVNSIVIHRHRGTNKLKFGDNYVDNTIRKNQYLFVWKNITSLPWTIQHALFLPLTQARLLAQTTVSFEFRAFFRALIQLPEAILKRQRMRRNYVLDDPGIFQETTRDLPEQGHSSIDFSQSDFLGQLGEGWHNLEN
;
A
#
# COMPACT_ATOMS: atom_id res chain seq x y z
N ILE A 1 -12.92 12.05 1.89
CA ILE A 1 -11.96 10.99 2.31
C ILE A 1 -11.16 11.43 3.52
N GLY A 2 -10.77 12.69 3.62
CA GLY A 2 -10.03 13.23 4.77
C GLY A 2 -8.49 13.22 4.61
N GLY A 3 -7.98 12.87 3.44
CA GLY A 3 -6.55 12.81 3.17
C GLY A 3 -5.90 11.49 3.58
N LEU A 4 -4.59 11.51 3.78
CA LEU A 4 -3.81 10.37 4.23
C LEU A 4 -4.12 10.03 5.70
N ASP A 5 -4.27 8.75 6.00
CA ASP A 5 -4.68 8.31 7.34
C ASP A 5 -3.48 8.11 8.25
N THR A 6 -3.46 8.80 9.38
CA THR A 6 -2.42 8.71 10.42
C THR A 6 -2.32 7.33 11.09
N LEU A 7 -3.27 6.42 10.85
CA LEU A 7 -3.19 5.02 11.28
C LEU A 7 -1.91 4.34 10.76
N TYR A 8 -1.43 4.80 9.60
CA TYR A 8 -0.25 4.24 8.93
C TYR A 8 1.06 4.93 9.31
N ASP A 9 1.03 5.85 10.25
CA ASP A 9 2.24 6.54 10.69
C ASP A 9 3.38 5.56 11.06
N PRO A 10 4.61 5.93 10.71
CA PRO A 10 5.05 7.19 10.12
C PRO A 10 5.11 7.17 8.58
N PHE A 11 4.86 6.05 7.89
CA PHE A 11 4.93 5.91 6.43
C PHE A 11 4.46 4.54 5.93
N TYR A 12 4.19 4.47 4.63
CA TYR A 12 3.76 3.33 3.82
C TYR A 12 2.32 2.86 4.05
N LEU A 13 1.67 2.52 2.96
CA LEU A 13 0.28 2.10 2.82
C LEU A 13 -0.77 3.24 2.94
N GLU A 14 -0.40 4.46 3.31
CA GLU A 14 -1.30 5.61 3.36
C GLU A 14 -1.84 6.00 1.97
N ASP A 15 -1.02 5.90 0.93
CA ASP A 15 -1.37 6.13 -0.47
C ASP A 15 -2.26 5.02 -1.03
N THR A 16 -1.91 3.78 -0.73
CA THR A 16 -2.72 2.60 -1.08
C THR A 16 -4.07 2.66 -0.39
N ASP A 17 -4.11 3.04 0.88
CA ASP A 17 -5.34 3.23 1.64
C ASP A 17 -6.23 4.31 1.03
N LEU A 18 -5.65 5.47 0.71
CA LEU A 18 -6.36 6.57 0.08
C LEU A 18 -7.00 6.14 -1.24
N SER A 19 -6.25 5.46 -2.10
CA SER A 19 -6.72 4.94 -3.37
C SER A 19 -7.84 3.90 -3.18
N TYR A 20 -7.67 2.97 -2.24
CA TYR A 20 -8.68 1.96 -1.95
C TYR A 20 -9.97 2.58 -1.39
N GLN A 21 -9.86 3.58 -0.51
CA GLN A 21 -10.98 4.35 0.03
C GLN A 21 -11.71 5.16 -1.07
N ALA A 22 -10.98 5.64 -2.07
CA ALA A 22 -11.57 6.29 -3.24
C ALA A 22 -12.42 5.29 -4.04
N TRP A 23 -11.87 4.11 -4.37
CA TRP A 23 -12.59 3.04 -5.06
C TRP A 23 -13.84 2.59 -4.28
N LYS A 24 -13.75 2.42 -2.95
CA LYS A 24 -14.92 2.11 -2.10
C LYS A 24 -16.06 3.11 -2.27
N ARG A 25 -15.78 4.37 -2.58
CA ARG A 25 -16.75 5.44 -2.81
C ARG A 25 -17.17 5.61 -4.27
N GLY A 26 -16.70 4.70 -5.15
CA GLY A 26 -16.96 4.78 -6.59
C GLY A 26 -16.08 5.81 -7.32
N TRP A 27 -15.04 6.34 -6.67
CA TRP A 27 -14.07 7.23 -7.30
C TRP A 27 -12.93 6.43 -7.89
N LYS A 28 -12.59 6.70 -9.13
CA LYS A 28 -11.52 5.97 -9.82
C LYS A 28 -10.16 6.63 -9.54
N SER A 29 -9.17 5.80 -9.23
CA SER A 29 -7.76 6.21 -9.27
C SER A 29 -7.25 6.02 -10.69
N LEU A 30 -6.72 7.08 -11.30
CA LEU A 30 -6.25 7.08 -12.67
C LEU A 30 -4.75 7.30 -12.72
N LEU A 31 -4.09 6.64 -13.67
CA LEU A 31 -2.69 6.88 -13.97
C LEU A 31 -2.57 8.08 -14.92
N ALA A 32 -1.83 9.11 -14.49
CA ALA A 32 -1.48 10.24 -15.35
C ALA A 32 -0.20 9.91 -16.13
N VAL A 33 -0.34 9.35 -17.32
CA VAL A 33 0.78 8.84 -18.13
C VAL A 33 1.84 9.90 -18.49
N ASN A 34 1.45 11.18 -18.53
CA ASN A 34 2.34 12.30 -18.81
C ASN A 34 3.00 12.91 -17.56
N SER A 35 2.71 12.36 -16.36
CA SER A 35 3.30 12.82 -15.11
C SER A 35 4.45 11.88 -14.74
N ILE A 36 5.67 12.36 -14.94
CA ILE A 36 6.89 11.59 -14.67
C ILE A 36 7.48 12.04 -13.34
N VAL A 37 7.73 11.09 -12.44
CA VAL A 37 8.35 11.34 -11.14
C VAL A 37 9.50 10.36 -10.94
N ILE A 38 10.65 10.86 -10.53
CA ILE A 38 11.78 10.02 -10.13
C ILE A 38 11.62 9.69 -8.64
N HIS A 39 11.31 8.43 -8.36
CA HIS A 39 11.11 7.96 -7.00
C HIS A 39 12.28 7.09 -6.54
N ARG A 40 13.08 7.60 -5.57
CA ARG A 40 14.11 6.80 -4.89
C ARG A 40 13.42 5.91 -3.85
N HIS A 41 13.15 4.68 -4.24
CA HIS A 41 12.49 3.71 -3.35
C HIS A 41 13.27 3.57 -2.03
N ARG A 42 12.56 3.79 -0.91
CA ARG A 42 13.07 3.70 0.48
C ARG A 42 14.26 4.62 0.84
N GLY A 43 14.72 5.49 -0.06
CA GLY A 43 15.96 6.23 0.12
C GLY A 43 16.05 6.97 1.47
N THR A 44 15.13 7.88 1.74
CA THR A 44 15.13 8.69 2.98
C THR A 44 14.78 7.87 4.22
N ASN A 45 13.77 7.01 4.14
CA ASN A 45 13.28 6.25 5.29
C ASN A 45 14.30 5.20 5.74
N LYS A 46 14.97 4.52 4.78
CA LYS A 46 16.01 3.55 5.08
C LYS A 46 17.20 4.21 5.78
N LEU A 47 17.66 5.35 5.27
CA LEU A 47 18.76 6.09 5.88
C LEU A 47 18.44 6.57 7.30
N LYS A 48 17.23 7.03 7.54
CA LYS A 48 16.82 7.60 8.83
C LYS A 48 16.49 6.54 9.89
N PHE A 49 15.83 5.46 9.50
CA PHE A 49 15.24 4.48 10.44
C PHE A 49 15.85 3.09 10.37
N GLY A 50 16.62 2.77 9.32
CA GLY A 50 17.15 1.45 9.05
C GLY A 50 16.12 0.47 8.46
N ASP A 51 16.63 -0.56 7.75
CA ASP A 51 15.79 -1.52 7.02
C ASP A 51 14.79 -2.25 7.93
N ASN A 52 15.26 -2.75 9.07
CA ASN A 52 14.42 -3.52 9.99
C ASN A 52 13.21 -2.74 10.50
N TYR A 53 13.37 -1.45 10.79
CA TYR A 53 12.26 -0.61 11.25
C TYR A 53 11.28 -0.33 10.11
N VAL A 54 11.80 -0.05 8.92
CA VAL A 54 10.99 0.20 7.72
C VAL A 54 10.14 -1.04 7.39
N ASP A 55 10.76 -2.21 7.28
CA ASP A 55 10.07 -3.46 6.97
C ASP A 55 9.04 -3.84 8.04
N ASN A 56 9.37 -3.67 9.32
CA ASN A 56 8.43 -3.90 10.41
C ASN A 56 7.23 -2.96 10.36
N THR A 57 7.45 -1.69 9.98
CA THR A 57 6.37 -0.71 9.82
C THR A 57 5.47 -1.07 8.63
N ILE A 58 6.05 -1.45 7.48
CA ILE A 58 5.30 -1.93 6.33
C ILE A 58 4.44 -3.13 6.73
N ARG A 59 5.00 -4.12 7.41
CA ARG A 59 4.29 -5.32 7.85
C ARG A 59 3.15 -4.99 8.81
N LYS A 60 3.40 -4.12 9.79
CA LYS A 60 2.35 -3.60 10.69
C LYS A 60 1.22 -2.97 9.90
N ASN A 61 1.54 -2.09 8.96
CA ASN A 61 0.56 -1.36 8.17
C ASN A 61 -0.24 -2.28 7.22
N GLN A 62 0.35 -3.38 6.72
CA GLN A 62 -0.38 -4.39 5.95
C GLN A 62 -1.51 -5.04 6.76
N TYR A 63 -1.28 -5.40 8.03
CA TYR A 63 -2.35 -5.89 8.92
C TYR A 63 -3.43 -4.85 9.11
N LEU A 64 -3.05 -3.61 9.42
CA LEU A 64 -3.99 -2.51 9.64
C LEU A 64 -4.81 -2.20 8.39
N PHE A 65 -4.19 -2.26 7.20
CA PHE A 65 -4.88 -2.09 5.93
C PHE A 65 -5.99 -3.14 5.74
N VAL A 66 -5.68 -4.41 5.94
CA VAL A 66 -6.67 -5.49 5.83
C VAL A 66 -7.79 -5.30 6.85
N TRP A 67 -7.46 -5.04 8.10
CA TRP A 67 -8.45 -4.90 9.19
C TRP A 67 -9.34 -3.67 9.03
N LYS A 68 -8.81 -2.58 8.49
CA LYS A 68 -9.57 -1.36 8.22
C LYS A 68 -10.42 -1.45 6.96
N ASN A 69 -9.87 -1.95 5.86
CA ASN A 69 -10.42 -1.75 4.53
C ASN A 69 -11.22 -2.93 3.97
N ILE A 70 -10.83 -4.17 4.28
CA ILE A 70 -11.50 -5.35 3.74
C ILE A 70 -12.80 -5.58 4.50
N THR A 71 -13.92 -5.36 3.82
CA THR A 71 -15.28 -5.44 4.40
C THR A 71 -16.07 -6.66 3.92
N SER A 72 -15.57 -7.37 2.90
CA SER A 72 -16.12 -8.63 2.43
C SER A 72 -16.10 -9.66 3.56
N LEU A 73 -17.26 -10.18 3.95
CA LEU A 73 -17.38 -11.14 5.03
C LEU A 73 -16.60 -12.44 4.73
N PRO A 74 -16.68 -13.05 3.53
CA PRO A 74 -15.89 -14.23 3.20
C PRO A 74 -14.39 -13.98 3.36
N TRP A 75 -13.87 -12.86 2.87
CA TRP A 75 -12.44 -12.54 2.95
C TRP A 75 -12.00 -12.23 4.39
N THR A 76 -12.86 -11.58 5.17
CA THR A 76 -12.60 -11.34 6.59
C THR A 76 -12.53 -12.65 7.38
N ILE A 77 -13.46 -13.59 7.13
CA ILE A 77 -13.44 -14.92 7.75
C ILE A 77 -12.19 -15.68 7.32
N GLN A 78 -11.92 -15.73 6.03
CA GLN A 78 -10.72 -16.38 5.49
C GLN A 78 -9.45 -15.83 6.15
N HIS A 79 -9.30 -14.48 6.22
CA HIS A 79 -8.18 -13.85 6.89
C HIS A 79 -8.07 -14.26 8.36
N ALA A 80 -9.19 -14.25 9.09
CA ALA A 80 -9.21 -14.63 10.50
C ALA A 80 -8.81 -16.10 10.73
N LEU A 81 -9.23 -17.00 9.85
CA LEU A 81 -8.88 -18.43 9.93
C LEU A 81 -7.41 -18.70 9.58
N PHE A 82 -6.89 -18.02 8.56
CA PHE A 82 -5.51 -18.22 8.11
C PHE A 82 -4.48 -17.46 8.95
N LEU A 83 -4.87 -16.40 9.64
CA LEU A 83 -3.96 -15.58 10.43
C LEU A 83 -3.20 -16.39 11.50
N PRO A 84 -3.85 -17.22 12.35
CA PRO A 84 -3.14 -18.05 13.32
C PRO A 84 -2.19 -19.06 12.67
N LEU A 85 -2.59 -19.67 11.56
CA LEU A 85 -1.76 -20.60 10.81
C LEU A 85 -0.52 -19.90 10.23
N THR A 86 -0.70 -18.69 9.70
CA THR A 86 0.40 -17.87 9.20
C THR A 86 1.36 -17.51 10.35
N GLN A 87 0.84 -17.10 11.51
CA GLN A 87 1.66 -16.80 12.67
C GLN A 87 2.40 -18.04 13.20
N ALA A 88 1.74 -19.19 13.26
CA ALA A 88 2.36 -20.46 13.68
C ALA A 88 3.49 -20.89 12.73
N ARG A 89 3.27 -20.71 11.40
CA ARG A 89 4.31 -20.98 10.40
C ARG A 89 5.52 -20.06 10.53
N LEU A 90 5.28 -18.79 10.82
CA LEU A 90 6.35 -17.80 11.07
C LEU A 90 7.13 -18.11 12.34
N LEU A 91 6.46 -18.66 13.38
CA LEU A 91 7.11 -19.14 14.59
C LEU A 91 8.10 -20.29 14.34
N ALA A 92 7.84 -21.12 13.36
CA ALA A 92 8.72 -22.23 12.98
C ALA A 92 9.95 -21.76 12.17
N GLN A 93 9.99 -20.49 11.73
CA GLN A 93 11.11 -19.91 10.99
C GLN A 93 11.98 -19.06 11.94
N THR A 94 13.30 -19.12 11.76
CA THR A 94 14.31 -18.51 12.67
C THR A 94 14.25 -16.98 12.83
N THR A 95 13.44 -16.28 12.06
CA THR A 95 13.24 -14.81 12.09
C THR A 95 12.01 -14.36 12.88
N VAL A 96 11.57 -15.16 13.82
CA VAL A 96 10.31 -15.05 14.58
C VAL A 96 10.08 -13.69 15.23
N SER A 97 11.11 -13.07 15.81
CA SER A 97 10.95 -11.85 16.61
C SER A 97 10.45 -10.64 15.79
N PHE A 98 10.78 -10.60 14.52
CA PHE A 98 10.46 -9.47 13.62
C PHE A 98 8.96 -9.43 13.28
N GLU A 99 8.40 -10.54 12.80
CA GLU A 99 6.99 -10.65 12.39
C GLU A 99 6.05 -10.50 13.59
N PHE A 100 6.41 -11.12 14.73
CA PHE A 100 5.64 -10.95 15.97
C PHE A 100 5.58 -9.49 16.42
N ARG A 101 6.67 -8.77 16.35
CA ARG A 101 6.70 -7.35 16.73
C ARG A 101 5.75 -6.53 15.85
N ALA A 102 5.78 -6.76 14.53
CA ALA A 102 4.87 -6.08 13.61
C ALA A 102 3.40 -6.41 13.90
N PHE A 103 3.10 -7.69 14.12
CA PHE A 103 1.75 -8.15 14.44
C PHE A 103 1.23 -7.56 15.77
N PHE A 104 2.03 -7.60 16.84
CA PHE A 104 1.62 -7.01 18.12
C PHE A 104 1.43 -5.49 18.04
N ARG A 105 2.30 -4.79 17.31
CA ARG A 105 2.11 -3.35 17.05
C ARG A 105 0.80 -3.08 16.32
N ALA A 106 0.44 -3.93 15.35
CA ALA A 106 -0.84 -3.82 14.66
C ALA A 106 -2.02 -4.12 15.60
N LEU A 107 -1.92 -5.15 16.46
CA LEU A 107 -2.97 -5.50 17.44
C LEU A 107 -3.27 -4.35 18.41
N ILE A 108 -2.26 -3.60 18.86
CA ILE A 108 -2.45 -2.43 19.72
C ILE A 108 -3.32 -1.38 19.00
N GLN A 109 -3.18 -1.22 17.68
CA GLN A 109 -3.93 -0.27 16.88
C GLN A 109 -5.24 -0.84 16.30
N LEU A 110 -5.53 -2.13 16.52
CA LEU A 110 -6.75 -2.79 16.01
C LEU A 110 -8.05 -2.07 16.40
N PRO A 111 -8.26 -1.60 17.65
CA PRO A 111 -9.47 -0.87 18.00
C PRO A 111 -9.69 0.38 17.14
N GLU A 112 -8.62 1.13 16.89
CA GLU A 112 -8.66 2.32 16.02
C GLU A 112 -8.99 1.94 14.58
N ALA A 113 -8.37 0.90 14.04
CA ALA A 113 -8.64 0.40 12.69
C ALA A 113 -10.11 0.00 12.52
N ILE A 114 -10.69 -0.70 13.50
CA ILE A 114 -12.10 -1.11 13.51
C ILE A 114 -13.04 0.10 13.60
N LEU A 115 -12.74 1.07 14.44
CA LEU A 115 -13.54 2.31 14.54
C LEU A 115 -13.53 3.09 13.22
N LYS A 116 -12.36 3.22 12.58
CA LYS A 116 -12.23 3.87 11.27
C LYS A 116 -12.99 3.08 10.20
N ARG A 117 -12.88 1.75 10.17
CA ARG A 117 -13.68 0.87 9.30
C ARG A 117 -15.17 1.14 9.42
N GLN A 118 -15.70 1.18 10.64
CA GLN A 118 -17.14 1.41 10.89
C GLN A 118 -17.60 2.78 10.41
N ARG A 119 -16.80 3.82 10.65
CA ARG A 119 -17.11 5.20 10.22
C ARG A 119 -17.12 5.32 8.69
N MET A 120 -16.13 4.72 8.03
CA MET A 120 -15.95 4.84 6.58
C MET A 120 -16.95 4.00 5.79
N ARG A 121 -17.34 2.82 6.33
CA ARG A 121 -18.26 1.88 5.68
C ARG A 121 -19.60 2.51 5.27
N ARG A 122 -20.05 3.56 5.96
CA ARG A 122 -21.30 4.26 5.65
C ARG A 122 -21.32 4.93 4.29
N ASN A 123 -20.13 5.20 3.73
CA ASN A 123 -19.95 5.90 2.45
C ASN A 123 -19.53 4.96 1.31
N TYR A 124 -19.55 3.65 1.53
CA TYR A 124 -19.13 2.69 0.52
C TYR A 124 -20.25 2.38 -0.45
N VAL A 125 -19.93 2.42 -1.73
CA VAL A 125 -20.82 2.06 -2.85
C VAL A 125 -20.33 0.83 -3.60
N LEU A 126 -19.03 0.50 -3.49
CA LEU A 126 -18.44 -0.72 -4.04
C LEU A 126 -17.97 -1.63 -2.90
N ASP A 127 -18.18 -2.92 -3.08
CA ASP A 127 -17.61 -3.96 -2.23
C ASP A 127 -16.19 -4.35 -2.69
N ASP A 128 -15.50 -5.17 -1.89
CA ASP A 128 -14.12 -5.57 -2.21
C ASP A 128 -14.04 -6.37 -3.52
N PRO A 129 -14.89 -7.38 -3.79
CA PRO A 129 -14.90 -8.05 -5.09
C PRO A 129 -15.10 -7.11 -6.27
N GLY A 130 -16.02 -6.16 -6.16
CA GLY A 130 -16.28 -5.16 -7.21
C GLY A 130 -15.07 -4.30 -7.50
N ILE A 131 -14.33 -3.86 -6.47
CA ILE A 131 -13.07 -3.11 -6.68
C ILE A 131 -12.06 -3.97 -7.44
N PHE A 132 -11.84 -5.22 -7.03
CA PHE A 132 -10.90 -6.10 -7.71
C PHE A 132 -11.31 -6.36 -9.16
N GLN A 133 -12.61 -6.54 -9.42
CA GLN A 133 -13.11 -6.70 -10.78
C GLN A 133 -12.86 -5.47 -11.65
N GLU A 134 -13.11 -4.26 -11.12
CA GLU A 134 -12.87 -3.01 -11.86
C GLU A 134 -11.37 -2.74 -12.09
N THR A 135 -10.52 -3.07 -11.12
CA THR A 135 -9.07 -2.80 -11.23
C THR A 135 -8.31 -3.85 -12.03
N THR A 136 -8.87 -5.06 -12.19
CA THR A 136 -8.28 -6.14 -13.01
C THR A 136 -8.94 -6.27 -14.37
N ARG A 137 -9.96 -5.48 -14.66
CA ARG A 137 -10.59 -5.45 -15.97
C ARG A 137 -9.59 -5.01 -17.00
N ASP A 138 -9.38 -5.84 -18.03
CA ASP A 138 -8.56 -5.48 -19.18
C ASP A 138 -9.07 -4.17 -19.75
N LEU A 139 -8.26 -3.13 -19.68
CA LEU A 139 -8.53 -1.92 -20.43
C LEU A 139 -8.52 -2.32 -21.90
N PRO A 140 -9.53 -1.93 -22.71
CA PRO A 140 -9.46 -2.18 -24.14
C PRO A 140 -8.11 -1.67 -24.62
N GLU A 141 -7.40 -2.47 -25.41
CA GLU A 141 -6.12 -2.13 -26.01
C GLU A 141 -6.28 -0.80 -26.78
N GLN A 142 -6.21 0.29 -26.07
CA GLN A 142 -5.96 1.59 -26.65
C GLN A 142 -4.47 1.58 -26.95
N GLY A 143 -4.16 1.23 -28.20
CA GLY A 143 -2.86 1.21 -28.81
C GLY A 143 -1.70 1.34 -27.84
N HIS A 144 -1.07 0.22 -27.49
CA HIS A 144 0.22 0.25 -26.82
C HIS A 144 1.19 1.04 -27.71
N SER A 145 1.25 2.35 -27.52
CA SER A 145 2.52 3.01 -27.73
C SER A 145 3.41 2.46 -26.60
N SER A 146 4.08 1.35 -26.88
CA SER A 146 5.21 0.92 -26.09
C SER A 146 6.13 2.14 -25.97
N ILE A 147 6.20 2.74 -24.77
CA ILE A 147 7.23 3.73 -24.51
C ILE A 147 8.51 2.91 -24.59
N ASP A 148 9.20 3.05 -25.72
CA ASP A 148 10.48 2.42 -25.93
C ASP A 148 11.50 3.13 -25.02
N PHE A 149 11.74 2.56 -23.86
CA PHE A 149 12.76 3.02 -22.90
C PHE A 149 14.19 2.76 -23.41
N SER A 150 14.36 2.18 -24.62
CA SER A 150 15.67 1.94 -25.20
C SER A 150 16.29 3.18 -25.87
N GLN A 151 15.53 4.26 -26.04
CA GLN A 151 16.10 5.50 -26.53
C GLN A 151 16.92 6.18 -25.43
N SER A 152 18.22 6.11 -25.62
CA SER A 152 19.29 6.59 -24.75
C SER A 152 19.22 8.07 -24.34
N ASP A 153 18.37 8.88 -24.95
CA ASP A 153 18.24 10.31 -24.67
C ASP A 153 17.57 10.63 -23.33
N PHE A 154 16.69 9.75 -22.82
CA PHE A 154 16.02 9.98 -21.54
C PHE A 154 17.00 9.90 -20.34
N LEU A 155 17.93 8.94 -20.38
CA LEU A 155 18.95 8.81 -19.32
C LEU A 155 20.05 9.90 -19.45
N GLY A 156 20.30 10.39 -20.66
CA GLY A 156 21.22 11.52 -20.90
C GLY A 156 20.70 12.83 -20.31
N GLN A 157 19.43 13.15 -20.54
CA GLN A 157 18.79 14.36 -19.97
C GLN A 157 18.68 14.30 -18.44
N LEU A 158 18.56 13.12 -17.83
CA LEU A 158 18.59 12.97 -16.38
C LEU A 158 20.00 13.20 -15.81
N GLY A 159 21.07 12.84 -16.54
CA GLY A 159 22.46 13.04 -16.11
C GLY A 159 22.84 14.51 -16.05
N GLU A 160 22.41 15.31 -17.01
CA GLU A 160 22.72 16.75 -17.04
C GLU A 160 21.98 17.56 -15.95
N GLY A 161 20.78 17.15 -15.56
CA GLY A 161 20.02 17.79 -14.49
C GLY A 161 20.63 17.61 -13.09
N TRP A 162 21.44 16.58 -12.87
CA TRP A 162 22.02 16.28 -11.55
C TRP A 162 23.25 17.12 -11.20
N HIS A 163 24.06 17.50 -12.20
CA HIS A 163 25.24 18.34 -11.96
C HIS A 163 24.91 19.79 -11.57
N ASN A 164 23.67 20.22 -11.82
CA ASN A 164 23.23 21.59 -11.47
C ASN A 164 22.58 21.71 -10.08
N LEU A 165 22.44 20.62 -9.34
CA LEU A 165 21.84 20.61 -7.99
C LEU A 165 22.89 20.40 -6.87
N GLU A 166 24.18 20.20 -7.21
CA GLU A 166 25.28 20.04 -6.26
C GLU A 166 26.17 21.31 -6.13
N ASN A 167 25.81 22.44 -6.75
CA ASN A 167 26.50 23.72 -6.60
C ASN A 167 25.66 24.74 -5.84
#